data_dd292bcd66d67a4a630835fa0906219e
#
_entry.id   dd292bcd66d67a4a630835fa0906219e
#
_cell.length_a   1.000
_cell.length_b   1.000
_cell.length_c   1.000
_cell.angle_alpha   90.00
_cell.angle_beta   90.00
_cell.angle_gamma   90.00
#
_symmetry.space_group_name_H-M   'P 1'
#
loop_
_entity.id
_entity.type
_entity.pdbx_description
1 polymer ?
#
loop_
_entity_poly.entity_id
_entity_poly.type
_entity_poly.pdbx_seq_one_letter_code
_entity_poly.pdbx_strand_id
1 'polypeptide(L)'
;MRDSDLGTTRPRPRLGDAARFMAWAYNPFQRMAARDLYGLLATRAFTKDGLYLNLGYWKTARTIDEACAALASLVAESAAMGPADDVVDVGFGFADQDMLWAERFAPRHITGLNVTPVQVRLAQARVRRRGMAGRITLIEGSATAMPLPDASCDIVTAVECAFHFDTREDFLAEAFRVLRPGGRLVLADVIRSAPATGGFHRRVQDFVWTQFAQKFAVPAANADQRAPYAAKLRAAGFDAVQVTPIGEHVFPGWHRALAEDRALFARLPLAGRLPYRLLLKFDARTVYGAFDYVLAIARKPGGGIDLTQKGTPDGAV
;
A
#
# COMPACT_ATOMS: atom_id res chain seq x y z
N MET A 1 -13.41 11.63 -20.87
CA MET A 1 -13.21 10.46 -21.74
C MET A 1 -13.04 9.28 -20.82
N ARG A 2 -13.94 8.31 -20.80
CA ARG A 2 -13.92 7.20 -19.83
C ARG A 2 -12.78 6.24 -20.19
N ASP A 3 -12.05 5.70 -19.19
CA ASP A 3 -10.99 4.69 -19.39
C ASP A 3 -11.50 3.42 -20.13
N SER A 4 -12.82 3.22 -20.22
CA SER A 4 -13.46 2.13 -20.96
C SER A 4 -13.22 2.16 -22.47
N ASP A 5 -12.93 3.33 -23.05
CA ASP A 5 -12.69 3.49 -24.49
C ASP A 5 -11.21 3.36 -24.88
N LEU A 6 -10.37 3.20 -23.88
CA LEU A 6 -8.94 3.06 -24.06
C LEU A 6 -8.57 1.59 -24.22
N GLY A 7 -8.87 1.00 -25.39
CA GLY A 7 -8.46 -0.34 -25.88
C GLY A 7 -7.43 -1.11 -25.04
N THR A 8 -7.68 -1.26 -23.74
CA THR A 8 -6.97 -2.19 -22.88
C THR A 8 -7.44 -3.58 -23.24
N THR A 9 -6.83 -4.18 -24.25
CA THR A 9 -6.85 -5.64 -24.36
C THR A 9 -6.26 -6.15 -23.06
N ARG A 10 -7.15 -6.36 -22.05
CA ARG A 10 -6.79 -7.09 -20.83
C ARG A 10 -6.11 -8.36 -21.29
N PRO A 11 -4.88 -8.65 -20.86
CA PRO A 11 -4.24 -9.90 -21.23
C PRO A 11 -5.21 -11.02 -20.87
N ARG A 12 -5.62 -11.82 -21.87
CA ARG A 12 -6.49 -12.97 -21.60
C ARG A 12 -5.70 -13.92 -20.71
N PRO A 13 -6.24 -14.36 -19.54
CA PRO A 13 -5.55 -15.29 -18.70
C PRO A 13 -5.26 -16.55 -19.52
N ARG A 14 -4.01 -16.97 -19.56
CA ARG A 14 -3.64 -18.24 -20.15
C ARG A 14 -4.28 -19.36 -19.33
N LEU A 15 -4.65 -20.46 -19.93
CA LEU A 15 -5.24 -21.62 -19.21
C LEU A 15 -4.35 -22.05 -18.03
N GLY A 16 -3.03 -22.00 -18.17
CA GLY A 16 -2.07 -22.25 -17.08
C GLY A 16 -2.15 -21.27 -15.92
N ASP A 17 -2.47 -19.98 -16.16
CA ASP A 17 -2.60 -18.98 -15.10
C ASP A 17 -3.86 -19.21 -14.26
N ALA A 18 -4.95 -19.67 -14.91
CA ALA A 18 -6.16 -20.05 -14.20
C ALA A 18 -5.92 -21.29 -13.30
N ALA A 19 -5.21 -22.29 -13.80
CA ALA A 19 -4.86 -23.49 -13.02
C ALA A 19 -3.92 -23.14 -11.84
N ARG A 20 -2.91 -22.29 -12.05
CA ARG A 20 -2.02 -21.81 -10.99
C ARG A 20 -2.77 -20.99 -9.94
N PHE A 21 -3.70 -20.13 -10.38
CA PHE A 21 -4.55 -19.39 -9.48
C PHE A 21 -5.47 -20.30 -8.66
N MET A 22 -6.10 -21.29 -9.28
CA MET A 22 -6.95 -22.28 -8.60
C MET A 22 -6.15 -23.08 -7.58
N ALA A 23 -4.97 -23.57 -7.98
CA ALA A 23 -4.08 -24.29 -7.07
C ALA A 23 -3.69 -23.41 -5.87
N TRP A 24 -3.30 -22.16 -6.08
CA TRP A 24 -3.02 -21.21 -4.99
C TRP A 24 -4.25 -20.92 -4.12
N ALA A 25 -5.42 -20.71 -4.70
CA ALA A 25 -6.62 -20.35 -3.96
C ALA A 25 -7.11 -21.48 -3.02
N TYR A 26 -6.99 -22.72 -3.44
CA TYR A 26 -7.52 -23.88 -2.71
C TYR A 26 -6.49 -24.74 -2.00
N ASN A 27 -5.20 -24.64 -2.34
CA ASN A 27 -4.17 -25.37 -1.63
C ASN A 27 -3.60 -24.50 -0.49
N PRO A 28 -3.88 -24.83 0.79
CA PRO A 28 -3.39 -24.04 1.93
C PRO A 28 -1.86 -24.05 2.06
N PHE A 29 -1.18 -25.02 1.42
CA PHE A 29 0.28 -25.17 1.46
C PHE A 29 0.99 -24.45 0.31
N GLN A 30 0.27 -23.97 -0.69
CA GLN A 30 0.88 -23.30 -1.83
C GLN A 30 1.12 -21.84 -1.52
N ARG A 31 2.40 -21.47 -1.45
CA ARG A 31 2.87 -20.10 -1.32
C ARG A 31 3.20 -19.54 -2.70
N MET A 32 2.98 -18.26 -2.90
CA MET A 32 3.41 -17.52 -4.07
C MET A 32 4.13 -16.26 -3.62
N ALA A 33 5.23 -15.89 -4.28
CA ALA A 33 5.83 -14.59 -4.06
C ALA A 33 4.87 -13.47 -4.45
N ALA A 34 4.92 -12.33 -3.78
CA ALA A 34 4.04 -11.18 -4.08
C ALA A 34 4.08 -10.82 -5.57
N ARG A 35 5.27 -10.79 -6.19
CA ARG A 35 5.47 -10.57 -7.63
C ARG A 35 4.62 -11.48 -8.52
N ASP A 36 4.59 -12.78 -8.21
CA ASP A 36 3.86 -13.78 -8.99
C ASP A 36 2.35 -13.71 -8.74
N LEU A 37 1.96 -13.49 -7.49
CA LEU A 37 0.57 -13.32 -7.09
C LEU A 37 -0.06 -12.10 -7.79
N TYR A 38 0.60 -10.95 -7.72
CA TYR A 38 0.13 -9.74 -8.38
C TYR A 38 0.25 -9.80 -9.89
N GLY A 39 1.15 -10.59 -10.44
CA GLY A 39 1.17 -10.94 -11.87
C GLY A 39 -0.08 -11.68 -12.32
N LEU A 40 -0.62 -12.61 -11.51
CA LEU A 40 -1.87 -13.32 -11.79
C LEU A 40 -3.12 -12.47 -11.51
N LEU A 41 -3.07 -11.59 -10.52
CA LEU A 41 -4.15 -10.65 -10.17
C LEU A 41 -4.15 -9.41 -11.07
N ALA A 42 -3.11 -9.16 -11.83
CA ALA A 42 -2.87 -7.94 -12.62
C ALA A 42 -3.99 -7.56 -13.61
N THR A 43 -4.94 -8.45 -13.86
CA THR A 43 -6.05 -8.21 -14.79
C THR A 43 -7.38 -7.91 -14.09
N ARG A 44 -7.41 -7.82 -12.75
CA ARG A 44 -8.65 -7.79 -11.96
C ARG A 44 -8.65 -6.67 -10.93
N ALA A 45 -8.57 -5.41 -11.38
CA ALA A 45 -8.90 -4.31 -10.49
C ALA A 45 -10.35 -4.41 -10.01
N PHE A 46 -10.59 -4.07 -8.75
CA PHE A 46 -11.93 -4.03 -8.17
C PHE A 46 -12.72 -2.81 -8.64
N THR A 47 -12.04 -1.74 -8.99
CA THR A 47 -12.61 -0.48 -9.45
C THR A 47 -13.24 -0.56 -10.84
N LYS A 48 -14.23 0.28 -11.10
CA LYS A 48 -14.97 0.31 -12.37
C LYS A 48 -14.28 1.20 -13.40
N ASP A 49 -13.90 2.39 -12.97
CA ASP A 49 -13.35 3.45 -13.83
C ASP A 49 -11.82 3.58 -13.68
N GLY A 50 -11.25 3.14 -12.56
CA GLY A 50 -9.81 3.04 -12.30
C GLY A 50 -9.28 1.61 -12.27
N LEU A 51 -8.01 1.47 -11.90
CA LEU A 51 -7.34 0.19 -11.66
C LEU A 51 -6.68 0.16 -10.26
N TYR A 52 -7.28 0.82 -9.29
CA TYR A 52 -6.80 0.78 -7.91
C TYR A 52 -6.79 -0.65 -7.35
N LEU A 53 -5.83 -0.93 -6.49
CA LEU A 53 -5.68 -2.23 -5.83
C LEU A 53 -5.87 -2.15 -4.30
N ASN A 54 -6.32 -1.01 -3.79
CA ASN A 54 -6.59 -0.81 -2.35
C ASN A 54 -8.06 -1.06 -1.99
N LEU A 55 -8.34 -1.27 -0.70
CA LEU A 55 -9.68 -1.54 -0.16
C LEU A 55 -10.54 -0.28 0.00
N GLY A 56 -9.94 0.91 -0.15
CA GLY A 56 -10.61 2.19 -0.10
C GLY A 56 -10.87 2.74 1.31
N TYR A 57 -11.07 4.06 1.39
CA TYR A 57 -11.48 4.80 2.58
C TYR A 57 -12.93 5.26 2.45
N TRP A 58 -13.83 4.65 3.22
CA TRP A 58 -15.27 4.71 3.03
C TRP A 58 -15.99 5.73 3.92
N LYS A 59 -15.27 6.66 4.54
CA LYS A 59 -15.89 7.64 5.46
C LYS A 59 -17.03 8.42 4.81
N THR A 60 -16.86 8.82 3.54
CA THR A 60 -17.84 9.56 2.76
C THR A 60 -18.12 8.93 1.40
N ALA A 61 -17.28 8.00 0.96
CA ALA A 61 -17.37 7.35 -0.34
C ALA A 61 -18.59 6.41 -0.42
N ARG A 62 -19.20 6.33 -1.60
CA ARG A 62 -20.36 5.49 -1.91
C ARG A 62 -20.04 4.37 -2.90
N THR A 63 -19.00 4.56 -3.70
CA THR A 63 -18.52 3.58 -4.70
C THR A 63 -17.09 3.16 -4.38
N ILE A 64 -16.68 2.00 -4.92
CA ILE A 64 -15.30 1.52 -4.75
C ILE A 64 -14.28 2.47 -5.37
N ASP A 65 -14.60 3.08 -6.51
CA ASP A 65 -13.71 4.05 -7.18
C ASP A 65 -13.50 5.30 -6.31
N GLU A 66 -14.58 5.84 -5.74
CA GLU A 66 -14.51 6.96 -4.79
C GLU A 66 -13.71 6.59 -3.53
N ALA A 67 -13.93 5.40 -2.97
CA ALA A 67 -13.27 4.95 -1.76
C ALA A 67 -11.75 4.76 -1.99
N CYS A 68 -11.36 4.16 -3.11
CA CYS A 68 -9.97 3.99 -3.47
C CYS A 68 -9.25 5.33 -3.69
N ALA A 69 -9.90 6.25 -4.40
CA ALA A 69 -9.38 7.61 -4.59
C ALA A 69 -9.32 8.40 -3.27
N ALA A 70 -10.29 8.19 -2.36
CA ALA A 70 -10.28 8.81 -1.03
C ALA A 70 -9.12 8.31 -0.16
N LEU A 71 -8.77 7.01 -0.23
CA LEU A 71 -7.60 6.49 0.48
C LEU A 71 -6.29 7.09 -0.05
N ALA A 72 -6.14 7.14 -1.38
CA ALA A 72 -4.99 7.77 -2.01
C ALA A 72 -4.89 9.26 -1.63
N SER A 73 -6.02 9.99 -1.62
CA SER A 73 -6.07 11.39 -1.21
C SER A 73 -5.70 11.56 0.27
N LEU A 74 -6.19 10.69 1.16
CA LEU A 74 -5.85 10.71 2.59
C LEU A 74 -4.34 10.59 2.81
N VAL A 75 -3.65 9.72 2.05
CA VAL A 75 -2.19 9.57 2.12
C VAL A 75 -1.49 10.85 1.68
N ALA A 76 -1.88 11.45 0.56
CA ALA A 76 -1.28 12.69 0.06
C ALA A 76 -1.56 13.89 1.00
N GLU A 77 -2.77 14.01 1.53
CA GLU A 77 -3.16 15.04 2.51
C GLU A 77 -2.35 14.89 3.80
N SER A 78 -2.20 13.65 4.29
CA SER A 78 -1.40 13.35 5.49
C SER A 78 0.09 13.62 5.30
N ALA A 79 0.59 13.49 4.07
CA ALA A 79 1.93 13.89 3.68
C ALA A 79 2.08 15.40 3.49
N ALA A 80 1.00 16.18 3.52
CA ALA A 80 0.99 17.58 3.08
C ALA A 80 1.67 17.75 1.71
N MET A 81 1.35 16.83 0.77
CA MET A 81 1.95 16.78 -0.57
C MET A 81 1.62 18.04 -1.35
N GLY A 82 2.62 18.63 -2.01
CA GLY A 82 2.45 19.86 -2.78
C GLY A 82 3.51 20.06 -3.86
N PRO A 83 3.45 21.23 -4.58
CA PRO A 83 4.24 21.47 -5.78
C PRO A 83 5.76 21.49 -5.61
N ALA A 84 6.24 21.63 -4.39
CA ALA A 84 7.67 21.63 -4.09
C ALA A 84 8.25 20.25 -3.86
N ASP A 85 7.40 19.22 -3.75
CA ASP A 85 7.82 17.90 -3.31
C ASP A 85 8.23 16.98 -4.47
N ASP A 86 9.35 16.29 -4.29
CA ASP A 86 9.67 15.06 -5.02
C ASP A 86 9.14 13.88 -4.23
N VAL A 87 8.30 13.07 -4.85
CA VAL A 87 7.60 11.94 -4.21
C VAL A 87 8.16 10.62 -4.72
N VAL A 88 8.39 9.67 -3.83
CA VAL A 88 8.63 8.26 -4.16
C VAL A 88 7.43 7.46 -3.69
N ASP A 89 6.74 6.78 -4.63
CA ASP A 89 5.63 5.86 -4.33
C ASP A 89 6.07 4.42 -4.55
N VAL A 90 6.02 3.60 -3.50
CA VAL A 90 6.39 2.19 -3.60
C VAL A 90 5.15 1.31 -3.66
N GLY A 91 5.15 0.36 -4.61
CA GLY A 91 4.00 -0.50 -4.85
C GLY A 91 2.84 0.18 -5.58
N PHE A 92 3.14 1.06 -6.51
CA PHE A 92 2.16 1.91 -7.23
C PHE A 92 1.04 1.16 -7.99
N GLY A 93 1.08 -0.17 -8.08
CA GLY A 93 0.10 -0.97 -8.82
C GLY A 93 0.01 -0.57 -10.29
N PHE A 94 -1.07 0.09 -10.70
CA PHE A 94 -1.30 0.59 -12.06
C PHE A 94 -1.18 2.12 -12.18
N ALA A 95 -0.60 2.76 -11.17
CA ALA A 95 -0.35 4.20 -11.05
C ALA A 95 -1.61 5.08 -10.98
N ASP A 96 -2.74 4.53 -10.50
CA ASP A 96 -3.95 5.34 -10.33
C ASP A 96 -3.78 6.41 -9.25
N GLN A 97 -3.14 6.07 -8.11
CA GLN A 97 -2.80 7.04 -7.09
C GLN A 97 -1.81 8.09 -7.57
N ASP A 98 -0.77 7.69 -8.30
CA ASP A 98 0.24 8.62 -8.84
C ASP A 98 -0.39 9.64 -9.78
N MET A 99 -1.26 9.19 -10.70
CA MET A 99 -1.97 10.07 -11.63
C MET A 99 -2.93 11.00 -10.88
N LEU A 100 -3.66 10.50 -9.87
CA LEU A 100 -4.51 11.33 -9.02
C LEU A 100 -3.70 12.38 -8.27
N TRP A 101 -2.55 12.01 -7.71
CA TRP A 101 -1.69 12.95 -6.99
C TRP A 101 -1.09 13.99 -7.93
N ALA A 102 -0.65 13.59 -9.12
CA ALA A 102 -0.16 14.51 -10.13
C ALA A 102 -1.23 15.55 -10.55
N GLU A 103 -2.50 15.16 -10.63
CA GLU A 103 -3.62 16.04 -10.97
C GLU A 103 -4.03 16.97 -9.81
N ARG A 104 -4.21 16.40 -8.61
CA ARG A 104 -4.84 17.12 -7.48
C ARG A 104 -3.88 17.87 -6.58
N PHE A 105 -2.70 17.32 -6.33
CA PHE A 105 -1.69 17.85 -5.39
C PHE A 105 -0.50 18.47 -6.12
N ALA A 106 -0.35 18.13 -7.40
CA ALA A 106 0.64 18.69 -8.30
C ALA A 106 2.09 18.66 -7.76
N PRO A 107 2.59 17.56 -7.17
CA PRO A 107 3.99 17.51 -6.76
C PRO A 107 4.91 17.76 -7.94
N ARG A 108 6.16 18.18 -7.66
CA ARG A 108 7.15 18.49 -8.68
C ARG A 108 7.43 17.27 -9.56
N HIS A 109 7.64 16.12 -8.93
CA HIS A 109 7.82 14.85 -9.62
C HIS A 109 7.41 13.67 -8.75
N ILE A 110 6.90 12.60 -9.38
CA ILE A 110 6.59 11.33 -8.74
C ILE A 110 7.46 10.25 -9.36
N THR A 111 8.24 9.53 -8.55
CA THR A 111 8.96 8.32 -8.95
C THR A 111 8.29 7.10 -8.33
N GLY A 112 7.62 6.30 -9.14
CA GLY A 112 6.97 5.07 -8.68
C GLY A 112 7.89 3.85 -8.81
N LEU A 113 7.94 3.00 -7.77
CA LEU A 113 8.67 1.73 -7.73
C LEU A 113 7.69 0.56 -7.63
N ASN A 114 7.86 -0.48 -8.46
CA ASN A 114 7.07 -1.72 -8.34
C ASN A 114 7.89 -2.91 -8.83
N VAL A 115 7.77 -4.04 -8.13
CA VAL A 115 8.49 -5.30 -8.45
C VAL A 115 7.82 -6.14 -9.53
N THR A 116 6.62 -5.77 -10.00
CA THR A 116 5.82 -6.55 -10.93
C THR A 116 5.93 -5.99 -12.35
N PRO A 117 6.75 -6.59 -13.26
CA PRO A 117 7.06 -6.01 -14.58
C PRO A 117 5.84 -5.76 -15.45
N VAL A 118 4.81 -6.61 -15.36
CA VAL A 118 3.58 -6.44 -16.14
C VAL A 118 2.80 -5.21 -15.70
N GLN A 119 2.74 -4.94 -14.39
CA GLN A 119 2.12 -3.72 -13.86
C GLN A 119 2.90 -2.48 -14.28
N VAL A 120 4.24 -2.51 -14.15
CA VAL A 120 5.11 -1.40 -14.57
C VAL A 120 4.84 -1.02 -16.04
N ARG A 121 4.87 -2.00 -16.97
CA ARG A 121 4.61 -1.72 -18.40
C ARG A 121 3.22 -1.15 -18.67
N LEU A 122 2.20 -1.70 -18.02
CA LEU A 122 0.82 -1.21 -18.18
C LEU A 122 0.65 0.20 -17.62
N ALA A 123 1.18 0.45 -16.42
CA ALA A 123 1.15 1.76 -15.77
C ALA A 123 1.90 2.82 -16.60
N GLN A 124 3.09 2.52 -17.09
CA GLN A 124 3.85 3.41 -17.98
C GLN A 124 3.05 3.76 -19.25
N ALA A 125 2.35 2.79 -19.85
CA ALA A 125 1.51 3.04 -21.03
C ALA A 125 0.32 3.95 -20.68
N ARG A 126 -0.28 3.81 -19.48
CA ARG A 126 -1.38 4.66 -19.00
C ARG A 126 -0.92 6.09 -18.73
N VAL A 127 0.21 6.25 -18.03
CA VAL A 127 0.82 7.56 -17.74
C VAL A 127 1.16 8.31 -19.03
N ARG A 128 1.77 7.62 -20.02
CA ARG A 128 2.04 8.22 -21.34
C ARG A 128 0.75 8.67 -22.07
N ARG A 129 -0.29 7.84 -22.08
CA ARG A 129 -1.57 8.19 -22.73
C ARG A 129 -2.26 9.38 -22.10
N ARG A 130 -2.09 9.58 -20.79
CA ARG A 130 -2.60 10.76 -20.08
C ARG A 130 -1.70 11.99 -20.19
N GLY A 131 -0.58 11.91 -20.93
CA GLY A 131 0.35 13.04 -21.10
C GLY A 131 1.15 13.37 -19.82
N MET A 132 1.24 12.44 -18.87
CA MET A 132 1.85 12.69 -17.55
C MET A 132 3.30 12.20 -17.46
N ALA A 133 3.90 11.70 -18.53
CA ALA A 133 5.26 11.13 -18.52
C ALA A 133 6.35 12.14 -18.12
N GLY A 134 6.11 13.43 -18.23
CA GLY A 134 7.01 14.49 -17.75
C GLY A 134 6.96 14.71 -16.23
N ARG A 135 5.94 14.18 -15.56
CA ARG A 135 5.71 14.37 -14.11
C ARG A 135 5.77 13.08 -13.31
N ILE A 136 5.62 11.93 -13.98
CA ILE A 136 5.58 10.62 -13.34
C ILE A 136 6.57 9.70 -14.06
N THR A 137 7.57 9.20 -13.33
CA THR A 137 8.51 8.18 -13.78
C THR A 137 8.22 6.88 -13.03
N LEU A 138 7.94 5.81 -13.76
CA LEU A 138 7.65 4.50 -13.16
C LEU A 138 8.76 3.51 -13.54
N ILE A 139 9.35 2.86 -12.55
CA ILE A 139 10.46 1.91 -12.74
C ILE A 139 10.21 0.59 -12.03
N GLU A 140 10.79 -0.47 -12.57
CA GLU A 140 10.86 -1.76 -11.86
C GLU A 140 11.94 -1.66 -10.78
N GLY A 141 11.56 -1.93 -9.53
CA GLY A 141 12.48 -1.85 -8.40
C GLY A 141 11.86 -2.37 -7.11
N SER A 142 12.72 -2.77 -6.17
CA SER A 142 12.32 -3.20 -4.83
C SER A 142 12.25 -2.01 -3.88
N ALA A 143 11.23 -1.99 -3.02
CA ALA A 143 11.13 -1.03 -1.92
C ALA A 143 12.21 -1.25 -0.84
N THR A 144 12.75 -2.47 -0.74
CA THR A 144 13.81 -2.84 0.23
C THR A 144 15.23 -2.69 -0.32
N ALA A 145 15.37 -2.20 -1.57
CA ALA A 145 16.62 -1.87 -2.23
C ALA A 145 16.33 -0.87 -3.34
N MET A 146 16.02 0.37 -2.97
CA MET A 146 15.57 1.39 -3.91
C MET A 146 16.75 1.87 -4.78
N PRO A 147 16.62 1.82 -6.13
CA PRO A 147 17.66 2.31 -7.03
C PRO A 147 17.63 3.84 -7.12
N LEU A 148 17.67 4.50 -5.98
CA LEU A 148 17.58 5.95 -5.81
C LEU A 148 18.72 6.46 -4.94
N PRO A 149 19.25 7.66 -5.19
CA PRO A 149 20.26 8.28 -4.35
C PRO A 149 19.76 8.56 -2.93
N ASP A 150 20.68 8.70 -1.98
CA ASP A 150 20.40 9.19 -0.65
C ASP A 150 19.84 10.60 -0.72
N ALA A 151 18.93 10.95 0.21
CA ALA A 151 18.36 12.28 0.35
C ALA A 151 17.85 12.87 -0.99
N SER A 152 17.17 12.05 -1.82
CA SER A 152 16.71 12.41 -3.16
C SER A 152 15.24 12.80 -3.25
N CYS A 153 14.42 12.54 -2.20
CA CYS A 153 12.99 12.87 -2.21
C CYS A 153 12.52 13.53 -0.91
N ASP A 154 11.35 14.14 -0.96
CA ASP A 154 10.72 14.85 0.16
C ASP A 154 9.63 14.00 0.82
N ILE A 155 9.01 13.09 0.06
CA ILE A 155 7.95 12.20 0.52
C ILE A 155 8.21 10.78 0.02
N VAL A 156 8.03 9.80 0.92
CA VAL A 156 7.89 8.38 0.55
C VAL A 156 6.49 7.92 0.94
N THR A 157 5.80 7.24 0.02
CA THR A 157 4.47 6.68 0.24
C THR A 157 4.43 5.19 -0.04
N ALA A 158 3.53 4.47 0.68
CA ALA A 158 3.16 3.10 0.36
C ALA A 158 1.69 2.87 0.69
N VAL A 159 0.90 2.40 -0.30
CA VAL A 159 -0.53 2.16 -0.14
C VAL A 159 -0.82 0.68 -0.30
N GLU A 160 -1.17 0.01 0.80
CA GLU A 160 -1.51 -1.42 0.87
C GLU A 160 -0.46 -2.36 0.26
N CYS A 161 0.81 -2.10 0.51
CA CYS A 161 1.89 -2.93 -0.03
C CYS A 161 3.00 -3.23 0.98
N ALA A 162 3.17 -2.44 2.04
CA ALA A 162 4.30 -2.59 2.96
C ALA A 162 4.26 -3.89 3.77
N PHE A 163 3.10 -4.50 3.95
CA PHE A 163 2.99 -5.82 4.59
C PHE A 163 3.60 -6.97 3.78
N HIS A 164 3.82 -6.78 2.47
CA HIS A 164 4.46 -7.76 1.58
C HIS A 164 5.99 -7.65 1.52
N PHE A 165 6.57 -6.54 1.97
CA PHE A 165 8.01 -6.30 1.80
C PHE A 165 8.84 -7.28 2.64
N ASP A 166 9.95 -7.69 2.12
CA ASP A 166 10.86 -8.63 2.78
C ASP A 166 12.19 -7.92 3.11
N THR A 167 12.25 -7.21 4.23
CA THR A 167 11.25 -7.04 5.30
C THR A 167 10.67 -5.62 5.33
N ARG A 168 9.73 -5.34 6.25
CA ARG A 168 9.26 -3.96 6.49
C ARG A 168 10.39 -3.09 7.07
N GLU A 169 11.26 -3.66 7.92
CA GLU A 169 12.42 -2.97 8.46
C GLU A 169 13.40 -2.52 7.39
N ASP A 170 13.69 -3.39 6.41
CA ASP A 170 14.57 -3.03 5.28
C ASP A 170 13.96 -1.92 4.42
N PHE A 171 12.64 -1.97 4.21
CA PHE A 171 11.93 -0.88 3.54
C PHE A 171 12.03 0.43 4.33
N LEU A 172 11.83 0.40 5.66
CA LEU A 172 11.91 1.61 6.49
C LEU A 172 13.32 2.21 6.49
N ALA A 173 14.36 1.37 6.48
CA ALA A 173 15.74 1.82 6.35
C ALA A 173 15.99 2.50 4.98
N GLU A 174 15.51 1.90 3.89
CA GLU A 174 15.60 2.49 2.55
C GLU A 174 14.80 3.79 2.42
N ALA A 175 13.57 3.82 2.95
CA ALA A 175 12.76 5.04 2.98
C ALA A 175 13.47 6.16 3.75
N PHE A 176 14.08 5.83 4.89
CA PHE A 176 14.87 6.79 5.66
C PHE A 176 16.10 7.27 4.87
N ARG A 177 16.79 6.39 4.15
CA ARG A 177 17.98 6.73 3.34
C ARG A 177 17.62 7.71 2.23
N VAL A 178 16.57 7.42 1.44
CA VAL A 178 16.22 8.23 0.26
C VAL A 178 15.54 9.55 0.61
N LEU A 179 14.90 9.66 1.78
CA LEU A 179 14.30 10.91 2.24
C LEU A 179 15.36 11.97 2.54
N ARG A 180 15.10 13.20 2.15
CA ARG A 180 15.85 14.38 2.61
C ARG A 180 15.62 14.63 4.11
N PRO A 181 16.53 15.29 4.83
CA PRO A 181 16.25 15.78 6.17
C PRO A 181 14.94 16.59 6.20
N GLY A 182 14.07 16.30 7.18
CA GLY A 182 12.71 16.88 7.26
C GLY A 182 11.67 16.20 6.36
N GLY A 183 12.07 15.22 5.56
CA GLY A 183 11.17 14.45 4.68
C GLY A 183 10.14 13.61 5.44
N ARG A 184 9.10 13.21 4.75
CA ARG A 184 7.89 12.58 5.32
C ARG A 184 7.67 11.19 4.75
N LEU A 185 7.38 10.24 5.64
CA LEU A 185 6.93 8.88 5.28
C LEU A 185 5.47 8.75 5.63
N VAL A 186 4.61 8.35 4.68
CA VAL A 186 3.18 8.12 4.93
C VAL A 186 2.76 6.79 4.31
N LEU A 187 2.22 5.91 5.15
CA LEU A 187 1.83 4.56 4.77
C LEU A 187 0.36 4.31 5.13
N ALA A 188 -0.39 3.74 4.20
CA ALA A 188 -1.69 3.11 4.48
C ALA A 188 -1.48 1.60 4.41
N ASP A 189 -1.54 0.90 5.54
CA ASP A 189 -1.06 -0.49 5.63
C ASP A 189 -2.00 -1.39 6.45
N VAL A 190 -1.96 -2.69 6.11
CA VAL A 190 -2.65 -3.73 6.86
C VAL A 190 -1.67 -4.35 7.85
N ILE A 191 -2.06 -4.38 9.11
CA ILE A 191 -1.29 -5.00 10.19
C ILE A 191 -2.16 -5.98 10.97
N ARG A 192 -1.54 -6.74 11.84
CA ARG A 192 -2.25 -7.65 12.74
C ARG A 192 -2.98 -6.85 13.83
N SER A 193 -4.23 -7.21 14.11
CA SER A 193 -4.97 -6.60 15.22
C SER A 193 -4.37 -6.98 16.60
N ALA A 194 -4.71 -6.20 17.61
CA ALA A 194 -4.39 -6.56 18.99
C ALA A 194 -5.02 -7.91 19.36
N PRO A 195 -4.36 -8.75 20.20
CA PRO A 195 -4.88 -10.05 20.59
C PRO A 195 -6.23 -9.93 21.29
N ALA A 196 -7.18 -10.77 20.88
CA ALA A 196 -8.46 -10.88 21.59
C ALA A 196 -8.27 -11.37 23.03
N THR A 197 -9.13 -10.92 23.93
CA THR A 197 -9.06 -11.27 25.37
C THR A 197 -9.48 -12.72 25.66
N GLY A 198 -10.36 -13.32 24.84
CA GLY A 198 -10.81 -14.70 25.01
C GLY A 198 -9.95 -15.72 24.26
N GLY A 199 -9.60 -16.83 24.89
CA GLY A 199 -8.72 -17.85 24.31
C GLY A 199 -9.22 -18.43 22.98
N PHE A 200 -10.53 -18.67 22.83
CA PHE A 200 -11.11 -19.12 21.55
C PHE A 200 -11.01 -18.05 20.47
N HIS A 201 -11.42 -16.82 20.77
CA HIS A 201 -11.35 -15.71 19.80
C HIS A 201 -9.90 -15.43 19.37
N ARG A 202 -8.94 -15.52 20.29
CA ARG A 202 -7.51 -15.40 19.97
C ARG A 202 -7.07 -16.47 18.99
N ARG A 203 -7.44 -17.74 19.21
CA ARG A 203 -7.11 -18.84 18.27
C ARG A 203 -7.70 -18.63 16.88
N VAL A 204 -8.93 -18.14 16.80
CA VAL A 204 -9.57 -17.78 15.52
C VAL A 204 -8.81 -16.64 14.84
N GLN A 205 -8.47 -15.59 15.57
CA GLN A 205 -7.68 -14.47 15.11
C GLN A 205 -6.32 -14.92 14.55
N ASP A 206 -5.60 -15.75 15.32
CA ASP A 206 -4.30 -16.28 14.95
C ASP A 206 -4.40 -17.15 13.69
N PHE A 207 -5.42 -17.98 13.60
CA PHE A 207 -5.68 -18.80 12.42
C PHE A 207 -5.97 -17.95 11.18
N VAL A 208 -6.88 -16.96 11.28
CA VAL A 208 -7.23 -16.07 10.15
C VAL A 208 -6.02 -15.28 9.69
N TRP A 209 -5.23 -14.71 10.62
CA TRP A 209 -4.00 -14.02 10.29
C TRP A 209 -2.99 -14.95 9.59
N THR A 210 -2.80 -16.16 10.10
CA THR A 210 -1.88 -17.14 9.52
C THR A 210 -2.28 -17.49 8.09
N GLN A 211 -3.58 -17.73 7.83
CA GLN A 211 -4.08 -18.01 6.48
C GLN A 211 -3.84 -16.82 5.54
N PHE A 212 -4.12 -15.60 6.01
CA PHE A 212 -3.85 -14.38 5.24
C PHE A 212 -2.35 -14.24 4.93
N ALA A 213 -1.50 -14.33 5.95
CA ALA A 213 -0.06 -14.18 5.80
C ALA A 213 0.53 -15.19 4.83
N GLN A 214 0.07 -16.45 4.87
CA GLN A 214 0.50 -17.48 3.94
C GLN A 214 0.02 -17.18 2.51
N LYS A 215 -1.23 -16.76 2.34
CA LYS A 215 -1.83 -16.50 1.02
C LYS A 215 -1.25 -15.26 0.36
N PHE A 216 -0.99 -14.23 1.14
CA PHE A 216 -0.50 -12.94 0.63
C PHE A 216 1.01 -12.76 0.79
N ALA A 217 1.76 -13.85 1.05
CA ALA A 217 3.21 -13.83 1.20
C ALA A 217 3.70 -12.75 2.19
N VAL A 218 3.01 -12.61 3.35
CA VAL A 218 3.43 -11.69 4.40
C VAL A 218 4.56 -12.33 5.20
N PRO A 219 5.77 -11.75 5.24
CA PRO A 219 6.86 -12.25 6.07
C PRO A 219 6.47 -12.29 7.56
N ALA A 220 6.99 -13.27 8.30
CA ALA A 220 6.71 -13.38 9.74
C ALA A 220 7.17 -12.12 10.51
N ALA A 221 8.25 -11.49 10.07
CA ALA A 221 8.74 -10.23 10.62
C ALA A 221 7.72 -9.08 10.48
N ASN A 222 6.80 -9.15 9.51
CA ASN A 222 5.79 -8.12 9.27
C ASN A 222 4.45 -8.38 10.00
N ALA A 223 4.39 -9.37 10.89
CA ALA A 223 3.20 -9.65 11.71
C ALA A 223 3.05 -8.64 12.87
N ASP A 224 3.24 -7.37 12.57
CA ASP A 224 3.23 -6.29 13.55
C ASP A 224 1.82 -5.91 14.00
N GLN A 225 1.73 -5.48 15.25
CA GLN A 225 0.64 -4.69 15.80
C GLN A 225 1.06 -3.21 15.82
N ARG A 226 0.16 -2.30 16.16
CA ARG A 226 0.44 -0.85 16.15
C ARG A 226 1.68 -0.42 16.93
N ALA A 227 1.85 -0.93 18.17
CA ALA A 227 2.98 -0.52 18.99
C ALA A 227 4.34 -1.03 18.45
N PRO A 228 4.51 -2.33 18.12
CA PRO A 228 5.69 -2.82 17.40
C PRO A 228 5.95 -2.08 16.08
N TYR A 229 4.91 -1.78 15.30
CA TYR A 229 5.07 -1.04 14.05
C TYR A 229 5.64 0.37 14.29
N ALA A 230 5.07 1.09 15.28
CA ALA A 230 5.61 2.40 15.67
C ALA A 230 7.05 2.31 16.22
N ALA A 231 7.40 1.22 16.93
CA ALA A 231 8.76 0.99 17.40
C ALA A 231 9.75 0.78 16.23
N LYS A 232 9.37 0.03 15.19
CA LYS A 232 10.18 -0.15 13.97
C LYS A 232 10.45 1.17 13.25
N LEU A 233 9.43 2.03 13.13
CA LEU A 233 9.59 3.37 12.56
C LEU A 233 10.64 4.19 13.34
N ARG A 234 10.56 4.18 14.68
CA ARG A 234 11.55 4.88 15.51
C ARG A 234 12.94 4.25 15.43
N ALA A 235 13.02 2.93 15.38
CA ALA A 235 14.29 2.20 15.24
C ALA A 235 14.98 2.50 13.91
N ALA A 236 14.22 2.77 12.85
CA ALA A 236 14.74 3.22 11.55
C ALA A 236 15.22 4.69 11.55
N GLY A 237 15.06 5.41 12.67
CA GLY A 237 15.52 6.79 12.84
C GLY A 237 14.45 7.87 12.66
N PHE A 238 13.20 7.50 12.37
CA PHE A 238 12.10 8.46 12.23
C PHE A 238 11.67 9.05 13.57
N ASP A 239 11.31 10.33 13.55
CA ASP A 239 10.62 11.03 14.63
C ASP A 239 9.15 11.34 14.26
N ALA A 240 8.44 12.06 15.15
CA ALA A 240 7.03 12.43 14.98
C ALA A 240 6.14 11.25 14.54
N VAL A 241 6.46 10.04 15.02
CA VAL A 241 5.81 8.79 14.61
C VAL A 241 4.38 8.71 15.14
N GLN A 242 3.41 8.61 14.22
CA GLN A 242 2.00 8.37 14.50
C GLN A 242 1.53 7.12 13.74
N VAL A 243 0.82 6.23 14.43
CA VAL A 243 0.19 5.03 13.82
C VAL A 243 -1.27 5.02 14.24
N THR A 244 -2.11 5.57 13.39
CA THR A 244 -3.53 5.79 13.66
C THR A 244 -4.37 4.69 13.03
N PRO A 245 -5.24 4.00 13.79
CA PRO A 245 -6.17 3.03 13.21
C PRO A 245 -7.23 3.75 12.37
N ILE A 246 -7.43 3.27 11.15
CA ILE A 246 -8.48 3.75 10.23
C ILE A 246 -9.38 2.61 9.74
N GLY A 247 -9.23 1.41 10.29
CA GLY A 247 -9.94 0.20 9.88
C GLY A 247 -11.46 0.33 9.95
N GLU A 248 -12.00 1.14 10.86
CA GLU A 248 -13.45 1.44 10.97
C GLU A 248 -13.99 2.15 9.71
N HIS A 249 -13.14 2.86 8.99
CA HIS A 249 -13.49 3.55 7.74
C HIS A 249 -13.09 2.75 6.49
N VAL A 250 -12.45 1.58 6.64
CA VAL A 250 -12.04 0.71 5.53
C VAL A 250 -12.90 -0.55 5.48
N PHE A 251 -12.80 -1.41 6.48
CA PHE A 251 -13.40 -2.75 6.44
C PHE A 251 -14.93 -2.78 6.36
N PRO A 252 -15.71 -1.99 7.12
CA PRO A 252 -17.16 -2.03 7.02
C PRO A 252 -17.69 -1.56 5.67
N GLY A 253 -17.06 -0.54 5.08
CA GLY A 253 -17.45 -0.03 3.77
C GLY A 253 -17.10 -1.02 2.65
N TRP A 254 -15.91 -1.61 2.66
CA TRP A 254 -15.51 -2.67 1.75
C TRP A 254 -16.44 -3.88 1.84
N HIS A 255 -16.75 -4.34 3.06
CA HIS A 255 -17.65 -5.46 3.30
C HIS A 255 -19.05 -5.21 2.71
N ARG A 256 -19.63 -4.04 3.00
CA ARG A 256 -20.93 -3.62 2.47
C ARG A 256 -20.91 -3.54 0.95
N ALA A 257 -19.87 -2.93 0.36
CA ALA A 257 -19.75 -2.83 -1.09
C ALA A 257 -19.72 -4.21 -1.76
N LEU A 258 -18.99 -5.19 -1.21
CA LEU A 258 -19.00 -6.57 -1.71
C LEU A 258 -20.34 -7.27 -1.52
N ALA A 259 -21.10 -6.94 -0.48
CA ALA A 259 -22.41 -7.54 -0.23
C ALA A 259 -23.49 -6.97 -1.17
N GLU A 260 -23.45 -5.70 -1.47
CA GLU A 260 -24.49 -4.96 -2.19
C GLU A 260 -24.22 -4.81 -3.70
N ASP A 261 -22.95 -4.61 -4.09
CA ASP A 261 -22.57 -4.44 -5.50
C ASP A 261 -22.26 -5.78 -6.16
N ARG A 262 -23.26 -6.31 -6.93
CA ARG A 262 -23.09 -7.55 -7.68
C ARG A 262 -21.98 -7.49 -8.72
N ALA A 263 -21.73 -6.33 -9.31
CA ALA A 263 -20.69 -6.16 -10.32
C ALA A 263 -19.30 -6.19 -9.68
N LEU A 264 -19.13 -5.57 -8.51
CA LEU A 264 -17.92 -5.66 -7.70
C LEU A 264 -17.68 -7.10 -7.23
N PHE A 265 -18.70 -7.76 -6.67
CA PHE A 265 -18.60 -9.15 -6.25
C PHE A 265 -18.22 -10.09 -7.40
N ALA A 266 -18.75 -9.85 -8.60
CA ALA A 266 -18.42 -10.61 -9.80
C ALA A 266 -16.98 -10.41 -10.30
N ARG A 267 -16.23 -9.47 -9.77
CA ARG A 267 -14.79 -9.28 -10.04
C ARG A 267 -13.91 -10.19 -9.19
N LEU A 268 -14.44 -10.70 -8.07
CA LEU A 268 -13.75 -11.73 -7.30
C LEU A 268 -13.52 -12.98 -8.17
N PRO A 269 -12.38 -13.67 -8.01
CA PRO A 269 -12.14 -14.94 -8.66
C PRO A 269 -13.27 -15.92 -8.36
N LEU A 270 -13.71 -16.69 -9.36
CA LEU A 270 -14.82 -17.67 -9.22
C LEU A 270 -14.63 -18.59 -8.00
N ALA A 271 -13.41 -19.05 -7.79
CA ALA A 271 -13.03 -19.88 -6.65
C ALA A 271 -13.25 -19.21 -5.28
N GLY A 272 -13.05 -17.91 -5.20
CA GLY A 272 -13.26 -17.16 -3.95
C GLY A 272 -14.71 -16.77 -3.67
N ARG A 273 -15.58 -16.79 -4.69
CA ARG A 273 -16.94 -16.24 -4.56
C ARG A 273 -17.81 -16.99 -3.55
N LEU A 274 -17.77 -18.33 -3.55
CA LEU A 274 -18.59 -19.11 -2.62
C LEU A 274 -18.15 -18.95 -1.17
N PRO A 275 -16.88 -19.13 -0.81
CA PRO A 275 -16.40 -18.85 0.54
C PRO A 275 -16.68 -17.40 0.96
N TYR A 276 -16.44 -16.42 0.08
CA TYR A 276 -16.67 -15.03 0.39
C TYR A 276 -18.15 -14.69 0.61
N ARG A 277 -19.07 -15.32 -0.17
CA ARG A 277 -20.51 -15.17 0.04
C ARG A 277 -20.96 -15.67 1.40
N LEU A 278 -20.30 -16.70 1.95
CA LEU A 278 -20.57 -17.17 3.32
C LEU A 278 -20.04 -16.16 4.34
N LEU A 279 -18.83 -15.63 4.14
CA LEU A 279 -18.25 -14.60 5.03
C LEU A 279 -19.11 -13.32 5.08
N LEU A 280 -19.71 -12.92 3.95
CA LEU A 280 -20.58 -11.73 3.88
C LEU A 280 -21.91 -11.88 4.67
N LYS A 281 -22.21 -13.06 5.22
CA LYS A 281 -23.34 -13.25 6.16
C LYS A 281 -23.01 -12.85 7.61
N PHE A 282 -21.73 -12.69 7.93
CA PHE A 282 -21.26 -12.24 9.22
C PHE A 282 -21.00 -10.73 9.17
N ASP A 283 -20.94 -10.07 10.32
CA ASP A 283 -20.60 -8.66 10.37
C ASP A 283 -19.09 -8.42 10.05
N ALA A 284 -18.78 -7.21 9.62
CA ALA A 284 -17.40 -6.86 9.21
C ALA A 284 -16.38 -7.01 10.35
N ARG A 285 -16.78 -6.77 11.62
CA ARG A 285 -15.87 -6.91 12.77
C ARG A 285 -15.48 -8.38 12.97
N THR A 286 -16.42 -9.29 12.79
CA THR A 286 -16.16 -10.73 12.85
C THR A 286 -15.25 -11.17 11.71
N VAL A 287 -15.53 -10.73 10.47
CA VAL A 287 -14.77 -11.14 9.28
C VAL A 287 -13.35 -10.60 9.29
N TYR A 288 -13.17 -9.33 9.65
CA TYR A 288 -11.86 -8.66 9.59
C TYR A 288 -11.19 -8.50 10.96
N GLY A 289 -11.71 -9.13 12.02
CA GLY A 289 -11.23 -8.97 13.39
C GLY A 289 -9.76 -9.38 13.64
N ALA A 290 -9.13 -10.11 12.71
CA ALA A 290 -7.71 -10.43 12.74
C ALA A 290 -6.82 -9.31 12.23
N PHE A 291 -7.39 -8.28 11.59
CA PHE A 291 -6.69 -7.22 10.90
C PHE A 291 -6.95 -5.87 11.55
N ASP A 292 -5.93 -5.04 11.59
CA ASP A 292 -6.05 -3.61 11.80
C ASP A 292 -5.58 -2.90 10.52
N TYR A 293 -6.20 -1.79 10.19
CA TYR A 293 -5.81 -0.97 9.06
C TYR A 293 -5.32 0.37 9.61
N VAL A 294 -4.09 0.74 9.28
CA VAL A 294 -3.44 1.91 9.87
C VAL A 294 -3.00 2.92 8.83
N LEU A 295 -3.06 4.18 9.22
CA LEU A 295 -2.34 5.28 8.60
C LEU A 295 -1.13 5.57 9.48
N ALA A 296 0.06 5.28 8.98
CA ALA A 296 1.32 5.54 9.64
C ALA A 296 1.99 6.76 9.02
N ILE A 297 2.34 7.72 9.86
CA ILE A 297 3.01 8.97 9.49
C ILE A 297 4.29 9.06 10.31
N ALA A 298 5.41 9.38 9.67
CA ALA A 298 6.67 9.59 10.33
C ALA A 298 7.51 10.63 9.59
N ARG A 299 8.48 11.23 10.27
CA ARG A 299 9.31 12.28 9.71
C ARG A 299 10.78 11.93 9.88
N LYS A 300 11.59 12.14 8.85
CA LYS A 300 13.05 12.12 9.00
C LYS A 300 13.46 13.40 9.71
N PRO A 301 14.25 13.35 10.80
CA PRO A 301 14.71 14.55 11.50
C PRO A 301 15.31 15.56 10.52
N GLY A 302 15.01 16.83 10.70
CA GLY A 302 15.72 17.93 10.01
C GLY A 302 17.16 17.94 10.51
N GLY A 303 18.13 18.07 9.61
CA GLY A 303 19.52 18.25 10.03
C GLY A 303 19.61 19.48 10.91
N GLY A 304 19.68 19.30 12.21
CA GLY A 304 19.99 20.37 13.15
C GLY A 304 21.39 20.89 12.81
N ILE A 305 21.52 22.17 12.63
CA ILE A 305 22.85 22.81 12.72
C ILE A 305 23.33 22.48 14.12
N ASP A 306 24.36 21.63 14.21
CA ASP A 306 25.07 21.38 15.47
C ASP A 306 25.76 22.68 15.90
N LEU A 307 25.05 23.46 16.73
CA LEU A 307 25.58 24.72 17.29
C LEU A 307 26.62 24.47 18.39
N THR A 308 27.11 23.25 18.59
CA THR A 308 28.10 22.89 19.62
C THR A 308 29.55 23.10 19.16
N GLN A 309 29.81 23.52 17.89
CA GLN A 309 31.12 23.98 17.45
C GLN A 309 31.21 25.51 17.43
N LYS A 310 30.88 26.18 18.52
CA LYS A 310 31.45 27.51 18.78
C LYS A 310 32.72 27.32 19.59
N GLY A 311 33.82 27.46 18.88
CA GLY A 311 35.16 27.46 19.43
C GLY A 311 35.31 28.37 20.65
N THR A 312 36.01 27.89 21.61
CA THR A 312 36.72 28.68 22.62
C THR A 312 37.54 29.74 21.91
N PRO A 313 37.36 31.03 22.21
CA PRO A 313 38.38 31.99 21.84
C PRO A 313 39.59 31.77 22.71
N ASP A 314 40.72 31.44 22.08
CA ASP A 314 42.03 31.50 22.70
C ASP A 314 42.21 32.86 23.37
N GLY A 315 42.38 32.84 24.69
CA GLY A 315 42.84 33.98 25.43
C GLY A 315 44.31 34.17 25.20
N ALA A 316 44.66 35.29 24.62
CA ALA A 316 46.02 35.78 24.60
C ALA A 316 46.19 36.83 25.72
N VAL A 317 47.19 36.54 26.60
CA VAL A 317 48.02 37.40 27.44
C VAL A 317 47.30 38.37 28.39
#